data_ef886cc955207fc3958874b136db5849
#
_entry.id   ef886cc955207fc3958874b136db5849
#
_cell.length_a   1.000
_cell.length_b   1.000
_cell.length_c   1.000
_cell.angle_alpha   90.00
_cell.angle_beta   90.00
_cell.angle_gamma   90.00
#
_symmetry.space_group_name_H-M   'P 1'
#
loop_
_entity.id
_entity.type
_entity.pdbx_description
1 polymer ?
#
loop_
_entity_poly.entity_id
_entity_poly.type
_entity_poly.pdbx_seq_one_letter_code
_entity_poly.pdbx_strand_id
1 'polypeptide(L)'
;STPIMTAALSHLHNTAENGMIVYAKAAKLSNAVHWVGMGEDSELEEIVKTGAASIKIVKPHADNKEVFRKIEHAEKSGCFAVGMDIDHSFAGDGNFDNVLGLPMAAKSFDELKDFVQSTKLPFIVKGVLSVQDAEKCAKAGVKGIQVSHHHGIMPASVPPLMILQDIRKALGPDFPIFIDCGIESGLDVYKCLALGATAVSVGRHLMPLLKKGQETVGKRINDMTAELKGIMAKTGVQNLSQMDSSVIHKRMF
;
A
#
# COMPACT_ATOMS: atom_id res chain seq x y z
N SER A 1 -12.24 -13.03 2.85
CA SER A 1 -11.14 -12.06 2.76
C SER A 1 -11.51 -10.79 3.53
N THR A 2 -10.52 -10.07 4.01
CA THR A 2 -10.64 -8.77 4.67
C THR A 2 -10.26 -7.65 3.70
N PRO A 3 -10.83 -6.42 3.80
CA PRO A 3 -10.34 -5.26 3.06
C PRO A 3 -9.08 -4.65 3.70
N ILE A 4 -8.53 -5.28 4.75
CA ILE A 4 -7.31 -4.84 5.43
C ILE A 4 -6.13 -5.60 4.82
N MET A 5 -5.12 -4.84 4.42
CA MET A 5 -3.85 -5.34 3.87
C MET A 5 -2.71 -4.96 4.83
N THR A 6 -1.58 -5.62 4.72
CA THR A 6 -0.36 -5.12 5.37
C THR A 6 0.29 -4.04 4.51
N ALA A 7 0.91 -3.03 5.11
CA ALA A 7 1.61 -1.98 4.36
C ALA A 7 2.98 -2.43 3.85
N ALA A 8 3.47 -1.78 2.79
CA ALA A 8 4.79 -2.03 2.19
C ALA A 8 5.92 -1.56 3.12
N LEU A 9 6.18 -2.31 4.18
CA LEU A 9 7.31 -2.08 5.09
C LEU A 9 8.57 -2.78 4.56
N SER A 10 9.72 -2.32 5.04
CA SER A 10 11.06 -2.83 4.69
C SER A 10 11.88 -3.04 5.95
N HIS A 11 12.90 -3.90 5.89
CA HIS A 11 13.91 -4.06 6.94
C HIS A 11 13.33 -4.39 8.33
N LEU A 12 12.25 -5.16 8.39
CA LEU A 12 11.60 -5.55 9.64
C LEU A 12 12.46 -6.48 10.52
N HIS A 13 13.59 -6.99 10.01
CA HIS A 13 14.63 -7.68 10.81
C HIS A 13 15.16 -6.79 11.94
N ASN A 14 15.16 -5.46 11.77
CA ASN A 14 15.49 -4.50 12.84
C ASN A 14 14.44 -4.47 13.98
N THR A 15 13.24 -4.97 13.71
CA THR A 15 12.13 -4.99 14.68
C THR A 15 11.97 -6.38 15.31
N ALA A 16 12.08 -7.43 14.51
CA ALA A 16 11.94 -8.81 14.96
C ALA A 16 12.77 -9.75 14.08
N GLU A 17 13.30 -10.82 14.66
CA GLU A 17 13.95 -11.88 13.89
C GLU A 17 13.00 -12.41 12.81
N ASN A 18 13.49 -12.53 11.58
CA ASN A 18 12.69 -12.91 10.42
C ASN A 18 11.41 -12.06 10.23
N GLY A 19 11.44 -10.77 10.64
CA GLY A 19 10.28 -9.89 10.70
C GLY A 19 9.50 -9.79 9.40
N MET A 20 10.16 -9.81 8.22
CA MET A 20 9.49 -9.79 6.91
C MET A 20 8.67 -11.08 6.69
N ILE A 21 9.24 -12.23 7.04
CA ILE A 21 8.56 -13.54 6.91
C ILE A 21 7.41 -13.67 7.92
N VAL A 22 7.62 -13.23 9.16
CA VAL A 22 6.57 -13.18 10.19
C VAL A 22 5.39 -12.34 9.71
N TYR A 23 5.67 -11.20 9.08
CA TYR A 23 4.65 -10.28 8.57
C TYR A 23 3.85 -10.89 7.40
N ALA A 24 4.54 -11.56 6.46
CA ALA A 24 3.91 -12.27 5.36
C ALA A 24 3.02 -13.43 5.85
N LYS A 25 3.52 -14.24 6.78
CA LYS A 25 2.75 -15.34 7.38
C LYS A 25 1.51 -14.83 8.12
N ALA A 26 1.61 -13.70 8.83
CA ALA A 26 0.48 -13.07 9.50
C ALA A 26 -0.61 -12.63 8.50
N ALA A 27 -0.20 -12.03 7.37
CA ALA A 27 -1.13 -11.68 6.29
C ALA A 27 -1.83 -12.94 5.75
N LYS A 28 -1.09 -14.03 5.52
CA LYS A 28 -1.67 -15.31 5.07
C LYS A 28 -2.69 -15.85 6.07
N LEU A 29 -2.37 -15.86 7.37
CA LEU A 29 -3.27 -16.36 8.42
C LEU A 29 -4.58 -15.57 8.53
N SER A 30 -4.56 -14.27 8.22
CA SER A 30 -5.72 -13.39 8.26
C SER A 30 -6.44 -13.23 6.91
N ASN A 31 -6.03 -13.98 5.86
CA ASN A 31 -6.50 -13.81 4.48
C ASN A 31 -6.40 -12.37 3.97
N ALA A 32 -5.35 -11.67 4.38
CA ALA A 32 -5.00 -10.33 3.96
C ALA A 32 -4.00 -10.35 2.80
N VAL A 33 -4.07 -9.36 1.92
CA VAL A 33 -3.02 -9.13 0.92
C VAL A 33 -1.79 -8.53 1.60
N HIS A 34 -0.62 -9.01 1.25
CA HIS A 34 0.65 -8.59 1.80
C HIS A 34 1.39 -7.65 0.84
N TRP A 35 1.79 -6.46 1.32
CA TRP A 35 2.62 -5.55 0.55
C TRP A 35 4.07 -5.64 1.01
N VAL A 36 4.97 -5.77 0.04
CA VAL A 36 6.40 -5.94 0.26
C VAL A 36 7.13 -4.68 -0.19
N GLY A 37 7.84 -4.05 0.71
CA GLY A 37 8.69 -2.89 0.42
C GLY A 37 10.04 -3.28 -0.18
N MET A 38 11.06 -2.44 0.05
CA MET A 38 12.43 -2.68 -0.38
C MET A 38 13.04 -3.90 0.35
N GLY A 39 13.85 -4.66 -0.34
CA GLY A 39 14.57 -5.82 0.19
C GLY A 39 15.31 -6.57 -0.92
N GLU A 40 16.09 -7.57 -0.52
CA GLU A 40 16.82 -8.43 -1.43
C GLU A 40 15.88 -9.35 -2.21
N ASP A 41 16.32 -9.82 -3.36
CA ASP A 41 15.54 -10.72 -4.22
C ASP A 41 15.21 -12.03 -3.50
N SER A 42 16.19 -12.61 -2.79
CA SER A 42 16.00 -13.82 -2.00
C SER A 42 14.97 -13.65 -0.88
N GLU A 43 14.90 -12.48 -0.24
CA GLU A 43 13.88 -12.18 0.77
C GLU A 43 12.47 -12.19 0.15
N LEU A 44 12.31 -11.62 -1.06
CA LEU A 44 11.02 -11.66 -1.77
C LEU A 44 10.59 -13.11 -2.08
N GLU A 45 11.53 -13.95 -2.53
CA GLU A 45 11.26 -15.36 -2.79
C GLU A 45 10.79 -16.11 -1.52
N GLU A 46 11.43 -15.87 -0.38
CA GLU A 46 11.03 -16.45 0.90
C GLU A 46 9.65 -15.94 1.34
N ILE A 47 9.35 -14.66 1.14
CA ILE A 47 8.03 -14.08 1.41
C ILE A 47 6.95 -14.80 0.58
N VAL A 48 7.17 -14.93 -0.73
CA VAL A 48 6.18 -15.58 -1.61
C VAL A 48 6.00 -17.05 -1.28
N LYS A 49 7.07 -17.77 -0.89
CA LYS A 49 6.98 -19.16 -0.41
C LYS A 49 6.08 -19.33 0.82
N THR A 50 5.80 -18.28 1.59
CA THR A 50 4.80 -18.35 2.68
C THR A 50 3.38 -18.60 2.18
N GLY A 51 3.12 -18.37 0.90
CA GLY A 51 1.80 -18.43 0.27
C GLY A 51 0.90 -17.23 0.56
N ALA A 52 1.46 -16.12 1.07
CA ALA A 52 0.76 -14.83 1.14
C ALA A 52 0.59 -14.23 -0.26
N ALA A 53 -0.62 -13.78 -0.60
CA ALA A 53 -0.83 -13.00 -1.82
C ALA A 53 -0.05 -11.68 -1.72
N SER A 54 1.08 -11.58 -2.42
CA SER A 54 2.06 -10.53 -2.21
C SER A 54 2.07 -9.51 -3.35
N ILE A 55 2.11 -8.22 -3.01
CA ILE A 55 2.31 -7.09 -3.93
C ILE A 55 3.71 -6.54 -3.67
N LYS A 56 4.60 -6.59 -4.66
CA LYS A 56 5.94 -6.01 -4.55
C LYS A 56 5.94 -4.54 -4.96
N ILE A 57 6.46 -3.68 -4.09
CA ILE A 57 6.70 -2.26 -4.41
C ILE A 57 8.18 -2.05 -4.68
N VAL A 58 8.50 -1.65 -5.90
CA VAL A 58 9.85 -1.32 -6.37
C VAL A 58 10.13 0.16 -6.08
N LYS A 59 11.36 0.46 -5.69
CA LYS A 59 11.82 1.85 -5.53
C LYS A 59 12.10 2.49 -6.90
N PRO A 60 11.98 3.83 -7.02
CA PRO A 60 12.27 4.56 -8.25
C PRO A 60 13.79 4.70 -8.46
N HIS A 61 14.51 3.57 -8.61
CA HIS A 61 15.95 3.57 -8.84
C HIS A 61 16.34 4.47 -10.01
N ALA A 62 17.44 5.20 -9.91
CA ALA A 62 17.93 6.07 -10.98
C ALA A 62 18.25 5.26 -12.25
N ASP A 63 18.75 4.05 -12.11
CA ASP A 63 18.92 3.12 -13.22
C ASP A 63 17.60 2.38 -13.53
N ASN A 64 17.00 2.71 -14.66
CA ASN A 64 15.78 2.06 -15.12
C ASN A 64 15.96 0.56 -15.40
N LYS A 65 17.18 0.10 -15.73
CA LYS A 65 17.44 -1.34 -15.90
C LYS A 65 17.18 -2.11 -14.60
N GLU A 66 17.56 -1.52 -13.47
CA GLU A 66 17.29 -2.11 -12.16
C GLU A 66 15.78 -2.13 -11.85
N VAL A 67 15.04 -1.09 -12.24
CA VAL A 67 13.58 -1.07 -12.10
C VAL A 67 12.95 -2.21 -12.89
N PHE A 68 13.29 -2.35 -14.19
CA PHE A 68 12.78 -3.44 -15.03
C PHE A 68 13.15 -4.82 -14.48
N ARG A 69 14.39 -4.99 -14.02
CA ARG A 69 14.88 -6.23 -13.41
C ARG A 69 14.05 -6.62 -12.17
N LYS A 70 13.78 -5.66 -11.28
CA LYS A 70 12.98 -5.89 -10.07
C LYS A 70 11.51 -6.20 -10.39
N ILE A 71 10.94 -5.57 -11.42
CA ILE A 71 9.59 -5.87 -11.91
C ILE A 71 9.53 -7.32 -12.44
N GLU A 72 10.46 -7.68 -13.31
CA GLU A 72 10.56 -9.05 -13.86
C GLU A 72 10.76 -10.09 -12.75
N HIS A 73 11.63 -9.79 -11.78
CA HIS A 73 11.85 -10.68 -10.65
C HIS A 73 10.58 -10.89 -9.81
N ALA A 74 9.82 -9.83 -9.55
CA ALA A 74 8.54 -9.93 -8.83
C ALA A 74 7.53 -10.83 -9.58
N GLU A 75 7.45 -10.69 -10.91
CA GLU A 75 6.59 -11.53 -11.74
C GLU A 75 7.04 -13.00 -11.70
N LYS A 76 8.33 -13.28 -11.90
CA LYS A 76 8.91 -14.62 -11.84
C LYS A 76 8.79 -15.29 -10.49
N SER A 77 8.87 -14.53 -9.41
CA SER A 77 8.70 -15.02 -8.04
C SER A 77 7.26 -15.38 -7.70
N GLY A 78 6.27 -14.97 -8.52
CA GLY A 78 4.86 -15.28 -8.29
C GLY A 78 4.12 -14.25 -7.44
N CYS A 79 4.54 -13.00 -7.48
CA CYS A 79 3.77 -11.91 -6.86
C CYS A 79 2.40 -11.76 -7.52
N PHE A 80 1.40 -11.34 -6.74
CA PHE A 80 0.04 -11.07 -7.21
C PHE A 80 -0.05 -9.78 -8.04
N ALA A 81 0.75 -8.78 -7.68
CA ALA A 81 0.88 -7.51 -8.38
C ALA A 81 2.28 -6.93 -8.12
N VAL A 82 2.66 -5.96 -8.92
CA VAL A 82 3.89 -5.19 -8.76
C VAL A 82 3.57 -3.70 -8.80
N GLY A 83 4.41 -2.87 -8.26
CA GLY A 83 4.20 -1.43 -8.30
C GLY A 83 5.45 -0.64 -7.97
N MET A 84 5.30 0.69 -7.88
CA MET A 84 6.38 1.61 -7.60
C MET A 84 5.98 2.66 -6.57
N ASP A 85 6.89 2.97 -5.64
CA ASP A 85 6.85 4.19 -4.82
C ASP A 85 7.30 5.38 -5.68
N ILE A 86 6.45 6.41 -5.84
CA ILE A 86 6.86 7.63 -6.56
C ILE A 86 7.33 8.75 -5.63
N ASP A 87 7.05 8.63 -4.35
CA ASP A 87 7.33 9.63 -3.31
C ASP A 87 8.72 9.51 -2.67
N HIS A 88 9.53 8.56 -3.12
CA HIS A 88 10.91 8.31 -2.68
C HIS A 88 11.97 8.75 -3.72
N SER A 89 11.64 9.70 -4.57
CA SER A 89 12.58 10.19 -5.59
C SER A 89 13.53 11.26 -5.06
N PHE A 90 13.10 12.00 -4.04
CA PHE A 90 13.85 13.13 -3.47
C PHE A 90 13.97 13.02 -1.97
N ALA A 91 15.15 13.37 -1.45
CA ALA A 91 15.39 13.56 -0.03
C ALA A 91 14.82 14.89 0.49
N GLY A 92 14.79 15.08 1.80
CA GLY A 92 14.22 16.27 2.43
C GLY A 92 14.98 17.58 2.15
N ASP A 93 16.20 17.50 1.63
CA ASP A 93 17.02 18.64 1.19
C ASP A 93 16.82 19.05 -0.28
N GLY A 94 15.93 18.34 -1.00
CA GLY A 94 15.64 18.59 -2.40
C GLY A 94 16.58 17.91 -3.41
N ASN A 95 17.62 17.22 -2.96
CA ASN A 95 18.44 16.37 -3.80
C ASN A 95 17.74 15.04 -4.11
N PHE A 96 18.22 14.32 -5.12
CA PHE A 96 17.75 12.95 -5.33
C PHE A 96 18.05 12.08 -4.11
N ASP A 97 17.09 11.26 -3.73
CA ASP A 97 17.23 10.36 -2.58
C ASP A 97 18.29 9.28 -2.85
N ASN A 98 18.90 8.81 -1.77
CA ASN A 98 19.80 7.67 -1.80
C ASN A 98 19.36 6.67 -0.71
N VAL A 99 18.77 5.58 -1.13
CA VAL A 99 18.28 4.56 -0.20
C VAL A 99 19.27 3.40 -0.14
N LEU A 100 19.94 3.25 0.98
CA LEU A 100 20.95 2.20 1.22
C LEU A 100 22.09 2.19 0.18
N GLY A 101 22.56 3.37 -0.24
CA GLY A 101 23.63 3.50 -1.22
C GLY A 101 23.14 3.43 -2.69
N LEU A 102 21.86 3.20 -2.92
CA LEU A 102 21.27 3.16 -4.25
C LEU A 102 20.61 4.52 -4.58
N PRO A 103 21.04 5.19 -5.68
CA PRO A 103 20.45 6.47 -6.07
C PRO A 103 19.03 6.27 -6.60
N MET A 104 18.13 7.19 -6.20
CA MET A 104 16.76 7.28 -6.68
C MET A 104 16.63 8.44 -7.68
N ALA A 105 15.59 8.41 -8.52
CA ALA A 105 15.25 9.50 -9.42
C ALA A 105 13.74 9.57 -9.68
N ALA A 106 13.24 10.77 -9.90
CA ALA A 106 11.87 10.97 -10.37
C ALA A 106 11.66 10.24 -11.71
N LYS A 107 10.48 9.67 -11.90
CA LYS A 107 10.11 8.99 -13.14
C LYS A 107 9.15 9.84 -13.96
N SER A 108 9.44 9.96 -15.25
CA SER A 108 8.56 10.61 -16.21
C SER A 108 7.29 9.76 -16.46
N PHE A 109 6.31 10.39 -17.09
CA PHE A 109 5.10 9.71 -17.53
C PHE A 109 5.38 8.54 -18.49
N ASP A 110 6.31 8.75 -19.44
CA ASP A 110 6.65 7.74 -20.44
C ASP A 110 7.39 6.56 -19.79
N GLU A 111 8.34 6.82 -18.90
CA GLU A 111 9.00 5.76 -18.13
C GLU A 111 7.99 4.95 -17.29
N LEU A 112 7.03 5.61 -16.62
CA LEU A 112 5.98 4.89 -15.89
C LEU A 112 5.16 4.01 -16.81
N LYS A 113 4.81 4.50 -18.01
CA LYS A 113 4.08 3.73 -19.01
C LYS A 113 4.88 2.51 -19.47
N ASP A 114 6.19 2.67 -19.69
CA ASP A 114 7.07 1.56 -20.06
C ASP A 114 7.14 0.50 -18.96
N PHE A 115 7.25 0.90 -17.68
CA PHE A 115 7.20 -0.03 -16.54
C PHE A 115 5.88 -0.79 -16.47
N VAL A 116 4.75 -0.09 -16.64
CA VAL A 116 3.42 -0.73 -16.68
C VAL A 116 3.32 -1.76 -17.80
N GLN A 117 3.90 -1.50 -18.97
CA GLN A 117 3.86 -2.38 -20.13
C GLN A 117 4.87 -3.56 -20.03
N SER A 118 5.86 -3.47 -19.16
CA SER A 118 6.93 -4.47 -19.04
C SER A 118 6.50 -5.74 -18.30
N THR A 119 5.32 -5.78 -17.71
CA THR A 119 4.82 -6.91 -16.91
C THR A 119 3.38 -7.26 -17.26
N LYS A 120 3.02 -8.52 -17.06
CA LYS A 120 1.63 -9.01 -17.14
C LYS A 120 0.86 -8.80 -15.83
N LEU A 121 1.56 -8.50 -14.74
CA LEU A 121 0.94 -8.26 -13.44
C LEU A 121 0.19 -6.92 -13.41
N PRO A 122 -0.87 -6.77 -12.62
CA PRO A 122 -1.41 -5.47 -12.30
C PRO A 122 -0.32 -4.57 -11.72
N PHE A 123 -0.12 -3.38 -12.34
CA PHE A 123 0.86 -2.41 -11.85
C PHE A 123 0.18 -1.36 -10.96
N ILE A 124 0.76 -1.09 -9.79
CA ILE A 124 0.21 -0.19 -8.77
C ILE A 124 1.20 0.94 -8.49
N VAL A 125 0.73 2.17 -8.41
CA VAL A 125 1.57 3.30 -7.98
C VAL A 125 1.24 3.68 -6.55
N LYS A 126 2.27 3.72 -5.70
CA LYS A 126 2.18 4.14 -4.30
C LYS A 126 2.81 5.52 -4.11
N GLY A 127 2.28 6.31 -3.15
CA GLY A 127 2.76 7.67 -2.87
C GLY A 127 1.98 8.74 -3.64
N VAL A 128 0.80 8.40 -4.17
CA VAL A 128 -0.08 9.35 -4.84
C VAL A 128 -0.76 10.23 -3.80
N LEU A 129 -0.64 11.55 -3.93
CA LEU A 129 -1.20 12.50 -2.97
C LEU A 129 -1.84 13.73 -3.64
N SER A 130 -2.12 13.64 -4.93
CA SER A 130 -2.85 14.67 -5.70
C SER A 130 -3.80 14.02 -6.70
N VAL A 131 -4.87 14.75 -7.04
CA VAL A 131 -5.80 14.34 -8.11
C VAL A 131 -5.06 14.27 -9.44
N GLN A 132 -4.19 15.24 -9.70
CA GLN A 132 -3.42 15.31 -10.95
C GLN A 132 -2.54 14.07 -11.15
N ASP A 133 -1.83 13.62 -10.11
CA ASP A 133 -0.98 12.43 -10.21
C ASP A 133 -1.81 11.15 -10.31
N ALA A 134 -2.96 11.10 -9.63
CA ALA A 134 -3.89 9.98 -9.75
C ALA A 134 -4.40 9.83 -11.20
N GLU A 135 -4.79 10.93 -11.86
CA GLU A 135 -5.20 10.92 -13.26
C GLU A 135 -4.06 10.55 -14.21
N LYS A 136 -2.82 11.02 -13.96
CA LYS A 136 -1.64 10.63 -14.74
C LYS A 136 -1.39 9.13 -14.62
N CYS A 137 -1.46 8.57 -13.41
CA CYS A 137 -1.32 7.13 -13.17
C CYS A 137 -2.35 6.32 -13.97
N ALA A 138 -3.63 6.72 -13.92
CA ALA A 138 -4.67 6.06 -14.69
C ALA A 138 -4.43 6.13 -16.21
N LYS A 139 -4.01 7.30 -16.74
CA LYS A 139 -3.65 7.49 -18.14
C LYS A 139 -2.42 6.66 -18.58
N ALA A 140 -1.48 6.40 -17.67
CA ALA A 140 -0.33 5.52 -17.93
C ALA A 140 -0.70 4.02 -17.98
N GLY A 141 -1.95 3.66 -17.64
CA GLY A 141 -2.42 2.26 -17.65
C GLY A 141 -2.25 1.53 -16.31
N VAL A 142 -1.91 2.25 -15.24
CA VAL A 142 -1.81 1.72 -13.88
C VAL A 142 -3.15 1.13 -13.45
N LYS A 143 -3.13 -0.02 -12.78
CA LYS A 143 -4.33 -0.80 -12.39
C LYS A 143 -4.80 -0.52 -10.97
N GLY A 144 -4.12 0.35 -10.25
CA GLY A 144 -4.50 0.81 -8.91
C GLY A 144 -3.48 1.80 -8.37
N ILE A 145 -3.91 2.60 -7.43
CA ILE A 145 -3.03 3.54 -6.73
C ILE A 145 -3.15 3.36 -5.23
N GLN A 146 -2.08 3.70 -4.51
CA GLN A 146 -2.14 3.87 -3.06
C GLN A 146 -1.95 5.34 -2.70
N VAL A 147 -3.00 5.93 -2.15
CA VAL A 147 -2.98 7.29 -1.60
C VAL A 147 -2.20 7.24 -0.29
N SER A 148 -1.06 7.92 -0.27
CA SER A 148 -0.08 7.80 0.81
C SER A 148 0.81 9.04 0.88
N HIS A 149 1.13 9.50 2.09
CA HIS A 149 2.19 10.47 2.34
C HIS A 149 3.45 9.82 2.93
N HIS A 150 3.57 8.49 2.81
CA HIS A 150 4.71 7.69 3.26
C HIS A 150 5.14 8.02 4.70
N HIS A 151 4.15 8.17 5.59
CA HIS A 151 4.37 8.57 6.98
C HIS A 151 4.97 9.98 7.17
N GLY A 152 4.61 10.92 6.34
CA GLY A 152 5.12 12.29 6.47
C GLY A 152 6.54 12.45 5.96
N ILE A 153 6.92 11.71 4.92
CA ILE A 153 8.19 11.91 4.22
C ILE A 153 8.31 13.37 3.72
N MET A 154 7.20 13.98 3.35
CA MET A 154 7.09 15.41 3.08
C MET A 154 6.45 16.11 4.29
N PRO A 155 7.13 17.04 4.96
CA PRO A 155 6.57 17.81 6.06
C PRO A 155 5.28 18.54 5.65
N ALA A 156 4.31 18.58 6.54
CA ALA A 156 3.01 19.25 6.34
C ALA A 156 2.20 18.75 5.12
N SER A 157 2.50 17.56 4.60
CA SER A 157 1.69 16.94 3.55
C SER A 157 0.26 16.69 4.02
N VAL A 158 -0.70 16.77 3.08
CA VAL A 158 -2.10 16.50 3.36
C VAL A 158 -2.29 15.05 3.84
N PRO A 159 -3.04 14.80 4.93
CA PRO A 159 -3.41 13.44 5.32
C PRO A 159 -4.15 12.72 4.17
N PRO A 160 -3.77 11.48 3.81
CA PRO A 160 -4.36 10.75 2.70
C PRO A 160 -5.89 10.72 2.69
N LEU A 161 -6.50 10.58 3.86
CA LEU A 161 -7.95 10.53 4.00
C LEU A 161 -8.65 11.84 3.59
N MET A 162 -7.96 12.99 3.67
CA MET A 162 -8.55 14.29 3.33
C MET A 162 -8.69 14.49 1.82
N ILE A 163 -7.85 13.85 1.00
CA ILE A 163 -7.88 13.99 -0.46
C ILE A 163 -8.53 12.79 -1.16
N LEU A 164 -8.83 11.72 -0.42
CA LEU A 164 -9.33 10.46 -0.98
C LEU A 164 -10.61 10.64 -1.80
N GLN A 165 -11.57 11.43 -1.32
CA GLN A 165 -12.84 11.64 -2.04
C GLN A 165 -12.66 12.36 -3.37
N ASP A 166 -11.75 13.35 -3.43
CA ASP A 166 -11.47 14.08 -4.65
C ASP A 166 -10.80 13.17 -5.69
N ILE A 167 -9.87 12.32 -5.26
CA ILE A 167 -9.24 11.30 -6.10
C ILE A 167 -10.29 10.28 -6.57
N ARG A 168 -11.16 9.78 -5.68
CA ARG A 168 -12.24 8.84 -6.05
C ARG A 168 -13.17 9.46 -7.09
N LYS A 169 -13.56 10.72 -6.92
CA LYS A 169 -14.39 11.45 -7.88
C LYS A 169 -13.73 11.55 -9.26
N ALA A 170 -12.43 11.81 -9.30
CA ALA A 170 -11.69 11.96 -10.55
C ALA A 170 -11.51 10.62 -11.29
N LEU A 171 -11.25 9.53 -10.58
CA LEU A 171 -10.96 8.21 -11.17
C LEU A 171 -12.22 7.35 -11.41
N GLY A 172 -13.37 7.76 -10.87
CA GLY A 172 -14.61 6.98 -10.97
C GLY A 172 -14.71 5.84 -9.96
N PRO A 173 -15.87 5.16 -9.87
CA PRO A 173 -16.18 4.20 -8.80
C PRO A 173 -15.39 2.90 -8.88
N ASP A 174 -14.98 2.48 -10.06
CA ASP A 174 -14.42 1.14 -10.30
C ASP A 174 -12.90 1.08 -10.22
N PHE A 175 -12.22 2.24 -10.22
CA PHE A 175 -10.75 2.25 -10.17
C PHE A 175 -10.24 1.86 -8.78
N PRO A 176 -9.34 0.87 -8.64
CA PRO A 176 -8.80 0.46 -7.35
C PRO A 176 -7.99 1.56 -6.67
N ILE A 177 -8.47 2.03 -5.52
CA ILE A 177 -7.77 3.02 -4.69
C ILE A 177 -7.52 2.41 -3.32
N PHE A 178 -6.25 2.25 -2.98
CA PHE A 178 -5.79 1.84 -1.67
C PHE A 178 -5.36 3.06 -0.86
N ILE A 179 -5.35 2.94 0.47
CA ILE A 179 -4.94 4.02 1.36
C ILE A 179 -4.15 3.47 2.54
N ASP A 180 -3.17 4.23 3.01
CA ASP A 180 -2.45 3.93 4.24
C ASP A 180 -2.29 5.18 5.11
N CYS A 181 -1.42 5.11 6.09
CA CYS A 181 -1.09 6.14 7.07
C CYS A 181 -2.17 6.39 8.13
N GLY A 182 -1.82 6.09 9.38
CA GLY A 182 -2.67 6.36 10.54
C GLY A 182 -3.85 5.41 10.70
N ILE A 183 -3.82 4.23 10.09
CA ILE A 183 -4.88 3.21 10.22
C ILE A 183 -4.53 2.32 11.42
N GLU A 184 -5.33 2.37 12.49
CA GLU A 184 -5.05 1.68 13.75
C GLU A 184 -6.25 0.87 14.29
N SER A 185 -7.45 1.08 13.74
CA SER A 185 -8.68 0.45 14.20
C SER A 185 -9.62 0.07 13.06
N GLY A 186 -10.61 -0.79 13.34
CA GLY A 186 -11.70 -1.07 12.41
C GLY A 186 -12.55 0.16 12.08
N LEU A 187 -12.58 1.17 12.96
CA LEU A 187 -13.23 2.45 12.69
C LEU A 187 -12.49 3.26 11.63
N ASP A 188 -11.16 3.27 11.67
CA ASP A 188 -10.37 3.96 10.64
C ASP A 188 -10.54 3.26 9.29
N VAL A 189 -10.55 1.93 9.28
CA VAL A 189 -10.87 1.14 8.09
C VAL A 189 -12.23 1.51 7.54
N TYR A 190 -13.27 1.56 8.40
CA TYR A 190 -14.63 1.94 8.00
C TYR A 190 -14.66 3.33 7.34
N LYS A 191 -14.03 4.33 7.96
CA LYS A 191 -13.96 5.70 7.41
C LYS A 191 -13.31 5.72 6.02
N CYS A 192 -12.19 5.01 5.85
CA CYS A 192 -11.50 4.94 4.57
C CYS A 192 -12.38 4.32 3.47
N LEU A 193 -13.04 3.21 3.77
CA LEU A 193 -13.93 2.52 2.82
C LEU A 193 -15.15 3.39 2.49
N ALA A 194 -15.79 4.00 3.49
CA ALA A 194 -16.94 4.88 3.28
C ALA A 194 -16.60 6.14 2.46
N LEU A 195 -15.35 6.60 2.52
CA LEU A 195 -14.85 7.73 1.72
C LEU A 195 -14.29 7.32 0.35
N GLY A 196 -14.40 6.04 -0.01
CA GLY A 196 -14.13 5.55 -1.36
C GLY A 196 -12.84 4.75 -1.55
N ALA A 197 -12.15 4.34 -0.49
CA ALA A 197 -11.06 3.37 -0.63
C ALA A 197 -11.62 1.98 -1.01
N THR A 198 -10.87 1.25 -1.82
CA THR A 198 -11.15 -0.16 -2.14
C THR A 198 -10.68 -1.08 -1.01
N ALA A 199 -9.52 -0.77 -0.43
CA ALA A 199 -8.94 -1.47 0.71
C ALA A 199 -7.93 -0.54 1.43
N VAL A 200 -7.50 -0.96 2.62
CA VAL A 200 -6.59 -0.17 3.47
C VAL A 200 -5.34 -0.96 3.81
N SER A 201 -4.19 -0.30 3.89
CA SER A 201 -2.94 -0.92 4.33
C SER A 201 -2.56 -0.46 5.74
N VAL A 202 -2.28 -1.44 6.60
CA VAL A 202 -1.88 -1.21 8.01
C VAL A 202 -0.40 -1.54 8.16
N GLY A 203 0.37 -0.58 8.63
CA GLY A 203 1.83 -0.71 8.77
C GLY A 203 2.29 -0.69 10.22
N ARG A 204 2.75 0.46 10.68
CA ARG A 204 3.42 0.63 11.98
C ARG A 204 2.60 0.21 13.20
N HIS A 205 1.27 0.27 13.11
CA HIS A 205 0.42 -0.28 14.16
C HIS A 205 0.67 -1.78 14.41
N LEU A 206 1.06 -2.52 13.37
CA LEU A 206 1.37 -3.95 13.45
C LEU A 206 2.84 -4.24 13.82
N MET A 207 3.77 -3.31 13.58
CA MET A 207 5.21 -3.54 13.79
C MET A 207 5.57 -4.00 15.22
N PRO A 208 5.09 -3.38 16.30
CA PRO A 208 5.43 -3.80 17.67
C PRO A 208 5.00 -5.24 17.98
N LEU A 209 4.00 -5.74 17.26
CA LEU A 209 3.45 -7.07 17.44
C LEU A 209 4.31 -8.16 16.78
N LEU A 210 5.18 -7.81 15.84
CA LEU A 210 6.06 -8.76 15.15
C LEU A 210 6.94 -9.55 16.11
N LYS A 211 7.40 -8.93 17.22
CA LYS A 211 8.17 -9.58 18.28
C LYS A 211 7.40 -10.71 18.98
N LYS A 212 6.07 -10.70 18.89
CA LYS A 212 5.17 -11.69 19.48
C LYS A 212 4.72 -12.77 18.50
N GLY A 213 5.26 -12.74 17.28
CA GLY A 213 5.00 -13.74 16.25
C GLY A 213 3.81 -13.46 15.34
N GLN A 214 3.70 -14.25 14.31
CA GLN A 214 2.73 -14.11 13.23
C GLN A 214 1.27 -14.26 13.69
N GLU A 215 1.01 -15.10 14.69
CA GLU A 215 -0.34 -15.31 15.24
C GLU A 215 -0.87 -14.05 15.90
N THR A 216 -0.01 -13.32 16.65
CA THR A 216 -0.40 -12.08 17.30
C THR A 216 -0.71 -10.98 16.28
N VAL A 217 0.10 -10.86 15.22
CA VAL A 217 -0.14 -9.91 14.14
C VAL A 217 -1.41 -10.27 13.36
N GLY A 218 -1.57 -11.55 12.99
CA GLY A 218 -2.76 -12.03 12.29
C GLY A 218 -4.03 -11.85 13.12
N LYS A 219 -3.96 -12.11 14.44
CA LYS A 219 -5.07 -11.85 15.36
C LYS A 219 -5.46 -10.37 15.35
N ARG A 220 -4.50 -9.44 15.38
CA ARG A 220 -4.83 -8.01 15.34
C ARG A 220 -5.55 -7.61 14.04
N ILE A 221 -5.12 -8.13 12.89
CA ILE A 221 -5.83 -7.90 11.62
C ILE A 221 -7.27 -8.45 11.68
N ASN A 222 -7.46 -9.62 12.27
CA ASN A 222 -8.78 -10.22 12.45
C ASN A 222 -9.63 -9.41 13.45
N ASP A 223 -9.07 -8.91 14.54
CA ASP A 223 -9.75 -8.05 15.50
C ASP A 223 -10.23 -6.75 14.82
N MET A 224 -9.38 -6.08 14.03
CA MET A 224 -9.77 -4.90 13.24
C MET A 224 -10.88 -5.23 12.23
N THR A 225 -10.84 -6.42 11.63
CA THR A 225 -11.90 -6.89 10.72
C THR A 225 -13.22 -7.11 11.47
N ALA A 226 -13.17 -7.62 12.68
CA ALA A 226 -14.36 -7.79 13.53
C ALA A 226 -14.92 -6.43 13.97
N GLU A 227 -14.06 -5.48 14.36
CA GLU A 227 -14.44 -4.09 14.65
C GLU A 227 -15.17 -3.45 13.45
N LEU A 228 -14.61 -3.59 12.23
CA LEU A 228 -15.23 -3.10 10.98
C LEU A 228 -16.64 -3.69 10.80
N LYS A 229 -16.78 -5.02 10.92
CA LYS A 229 -18.08 -5.69 10.79
C LYS A 229 -19.09 -5.18 11.83
N GLY A 230 -18.67 -4.95 13.07
CA GLY A 230 -19.51 -4.40 14.11
C GLY A 230 -20.03 -2.98 13.78
N ILE A 231 -19.18 -2.14 13.18
CA ILE A 231 -19.55 -0.80 12.75
C ILE A 231 -20.51 -0.86 11.55
N MET A 232 -20.19 -1.70 10.54
CA MET A 232 -21.08 -1.93 9.39
C MET A 232 -22.47 -2.34 9.83
N ALA A 233 -22.59 -3.28 10.77
CA ALA A 233 -23.88 -3.71 11.30
C ALA A 233 -24.65 -2.57 11.97
N LYS A 234 -23.97 -1.71 12.75
CA LYS A 234 -24.58 -0.57 13.43
C LYS A 234 -25.02 0.56 12.48
N THR A 235 -24.42 0.64 11.30
CA THR A 235 -24.74 1.65 10.26
C THR A 235 -25.62 1.08 9.16
N GLY A 236 -26.11 -0.17 9.28
CA GLY A 236 -26.98 -0.80 8.29
C GLY A 236 -26.28 -1.26 7.01
N VAL A 237 -24.96 -1.27 6.97
CA VAL A 237 -24.15 -1.70 5.82
C VAL A 237 -23.97 -3.21 5.85
N GLN A 238 -24.55 -3.93 4.87
CA GLN A 238 -24.50 -5.39 4.82
C GLN A 238 -23.24 -5.94 4.16
N ASN A 239 -22.65 -5.20 3.22
CA ASN A 239 -21.44 -5.60 2.51
C ASN A 239 -20.65 -4.37 2.04
N LEU A 240 -19.41 -4.59 1.57
CA LEU A 240 -18.50 -3.49 1.21
C LEU A 240 -18.97 -2.67 0.00
N SER A 241 -19.80 -3.22 -0.89
CA SER A 241 -20.33 -2.47 -2.04
C SER A 241 -21.42 -1.45 -1.66
N GLN A 242 -21.93 -1.53 -0.43
CA GLN A 242 -22.91 -0.61 0.12
C GLN A 242 -22.29 0.48 1.00
N MET A 243 -20.95 0.52 1.09
CA MET A 243 -20.25 1.56 1.83
C MET A 243 -20.47 2.92 1.17
N ASP A 244 -20.84 3.90 1.96
CA ASP A 244 -21.01 5.28 1.50
C ASP A 244 -20.56 6.28 2.57
N SER A 245 -20.46 7.54 2.19
CA SER A 245 -20.02 8.61 3.08
C SER A 245 -21.14 9.29 3.88
N SER A 246 -22.38 8.85 3.78
CA SER A 246 -23.55 9.51 4.39
C SER A 246 -23.45 9.63 5.91
N VAL A 247 -22.75 8.69 6.57
CA VAL A 247 -22.54 8.68 8.02
C VAL A 247 -21.23 9.35 8.45
N ILE A 248 -20.45 9.89 7.50
CA ILE A 248 -19.17 10.54 7.78
C ILE A 248 -19.35 12.06 7.81
N HIS A 249 -19.09 12.67 8.94
CA HIS A 249 -19.15 14.11 9.09
C HIS A 249 -17.74 14.70 9.19
N LYS A 250 -17.39 15.61 8.28
CA LYS A 250 -16.16 16.39 8.34
C LYS A 250 -16.34 17.53 9.36
N ARG A 251 -15.40 17.69 10.28
CA ARG A 251 -15.35 18.93 11.07
C ARG A 251 -14.96 20.08 10.15
N MET A 252 -15.75 21.12 10.14
CA MET A 252 -15.37 22.43 9.60
C MET A 252 -14.82 23.24 10.76
N PHE A 253 -13.57 23.66 10.66
CA PHE A 253 -12.91 24.52 11.65
C PHE A 253 -13.04 25.95 11.19
#